data_36d0274643716235574667dc2e304cc4
#
_entry.id   36d0274643716235574667dc2e304cc4
#
_cell.length_a   1.000
_cell.length_b   1.000
_cell.length_c   1.000
_cell.angle_alpha   90.00
_cell.angle_beta   90.00
_cell.angle_gamma   90.00
#
_symmetry.space_group_name_H-M   'P 1'
#
loop_
_entity.id
_entity.type
_entity.pdbx_description
1 polymer ?
#
loop_
_entity_poly.entity_id
_entity_poly.type
_entity_poly.pdbx_seq_one_letter_code
_entity_poly.pdbx_strand_id
1 'polypeptide(L)'
;MTREEFLRLAAEGHNRIPLSFETLADFDTPLSLYLKLADAPNSYLLESVQGGEKWGRYSIIGLPCRTVLRVQDHRISVTTDGVETEACEVEDPLAFVESFQQRYRVAPVEGLPRFNGGLVGYFGYDSVRYVERKLGNCPNPDPLGTPDILLMVSDAVVVFDNLAGKLHCIVLVDPSQPEAYEAGQARLQALRAKLRQSITPRLGLDFERSNGAEPTFRSSFSREDYEQAVNRIKDYILAGDCMQVVISQRMSIPFKAAPIDLYRALRCFNPTPYMYFFNFGDFHVVGSSPEVLVRVEEGLVTVRPIAGTRPRGANEEADLALEQDLLSDAKELAEHLMLIDLGRNDVGRVAQTGTVRLTEKMVIERYSNVMHIVSNVTGQLKAPLTAMDALRAILPAGTLSGAPKIRAMEIIDELEPVKRGVYGGAVGYLAWNGNMDTAIAIRTAVIKDGELHVQAGAGIVADSQPALEWEETLNKRRAMFRAVALAERDEQEN
;
A
#
# COMPACT_ATOMS: atom_id res chain seq x y z
N MET A 1 18.33 -23.65 12.30
CA MET A 1 18.94 -23.10 13.55
C MET A 1 18.89 -24.14 14.63
N THR A 2 20.02 -24.37 15.31
CA THR A 2 20.11 -25.29 16.46
C THR A 2 19.66 -24.59 17.74
N ARG A 3 19.39 -25.39 18.81
CA ARG A 3 19.05 -24.83 20.13
C ARG A 3 20.23 -24.04 20.74
N GLU A 4 21.46 -24.48 20.53
CA GLU A 4 22.67 -23.78 21.00
C GLU A 4 22.82 -22.41 20.35
N GLU A 5 22.59 -22.32 19.03
CA GLU A 5 22.62 -21.07 18.28
C GLU A 5 21.51 -20.11 18.73
N PHE A 6 20.30 -20.63 18.98
CA PHE A 6 19.19 -19.85 19.52
C PHE A 6 19.55 -19.24 20.89
N LEU A 7 20.11 -20.03 21.81
CA LEU A 7 20.53 -19.56 23.14
C LEU A 7 21.67 -18.54 23.06
N ARG A 8 22.61 -18.72 22.14
CA ARG A 8 23.69 -17.74 21.88
C ARG A 8 23.12 -16.39 21.45
N LEU A 9 22.22 -16.37 20.47
CA LEU A 9 21.57 -15.15 20.00
C LEU A 9 20.74 -14.47 21.11
N ALA A 10 20.08 -15.25 21.95
CA ALA A 10 19.39 -14.73 23.12
C ALA A 10 20.36 -14.05 24.11
N ALA A 11 21.52 -14.65 24.36
CA ALA A 11 22.56 -14.12 25.25
C ALA A 11 23.20 -12.83 24.67
N GLU A 12 23.21 -12.65 23.34
CA GLU A 12 23.63 -11.42 22.67
C GLU A 12 22.62 -10.27 22.80
N GLY A 13 21.49 -10.51 23.45
CA GLY A 13 20.48 -9.51 23.78
C GLY A 13 19.38 -9.34 22.73
N HIS A 14 19.28 -10.24 21.77
CA HIS A 14 18.14 -10.28 20.85
C HIS A 14 16.88 -10.77 21.59
N ASN A 15 15.76 -10.06 21.40
CA ASN A 15 14.48 -10.42 22.02
C ASN A 15 13.46 -10.99 21.03
N ARG A 16 13.86 -11.15 19.78
CA ARG A 16 13.15 -11.90 18.75
C ARG A 16 14.15 -12.66 17.91
N ILE A 17 14.00 -13.98 17.88
CA ILE A 17 14.92 -14.86 17.14
C ILE A 17 14.11 -15.60 16.08
N PRO A 18 14.46 -15.43 14.78
CA PRO A 18 13.79 -16.11 13.69
C PRO A 18 14.09 -17.61 13.71
N LEU A 19 13.06 -18.43 13.83
CA LEU A 19 13.13 -19.84 13.48
C LEU A 19 12.45 -20.02 12.12
N SER A 20 13.02 -20.83 11.24
CA SER A 20 12.53 -20.99 9.89
C SER A 20 12.75 -22.37 9.31
N PHE A 21 11.97 -22.68 8.28
CA PHE A 21 12.27 -23.74 7.34
C PHE A 21 11.95 -23.28 5.91
N GLU A 22 12.64 -23.89 4.97
CA GLU A 22 12.43 -23.72 3.53
C GLU A 22 11.79 -24.99 2.96
N THR A 23 10.90 -24.83 1.95
CA THR A 23 10.33 -25.93 1.17
C THR A 23 10.00 -25.48 -0.25
N LEU A 24 9.73 -26.41 -1.17
CA LEU A 24 9.27 -26.08 -2.52
C LEU A 24 7.84 -25.56 -2.51
N ALA A 25 7.53 -24.73 -3.50
CA ALA A 25 6.23 -24.07 -3.68
C ALA A 25 5.47 -24.55 -4.94
N ASP A 26 5.83 -25.71 -5.47
CA ASP A 26 5.41 -26.25 -6.77
C ASP A 26 3.91 -26.62 -6.84
N PHE A 27 3.24 -26.76 -5.72
CA PHE A 27 1.80 -27.09 -5.64
C PHE A 27 0.91 -25.99 -5.10
N ASP A 28 1.48 -24.83 -4.78
CA ASP A 28 0.75 -23.74 -4.16
C ASP A 28 0.94 -22.41 -4.89
N THR A 29 -0.02 -21.51 -4.73
CA THR A 29 0.06 -20.11 -5.10
C THR A 29 0.06 -19.25 -3.83
N PRO A 30 0.50 -17.99 -3.87
CA PRO A 30 0.38 -17.11 -2.71
C PRO A 30 -1.05 -17.03 -2.15
N LEU A 31 -2.04 -17.02 -3.03
CA LEU A 31 -3.45 -17.01 -2.63
C LEU A 31 -3.88 -18.31 -1.96
N SER A 32 -3.50 -19.49 -2.50
CA SER A 32 -3.82 -20.76 -1.86
C SER A 32 -3.19 -20.88 -0.47
N LEU A 33 -1.96 -20.36 -0.32
CA LEU A 33 -1.27 -20.31 0.97
C LEU A 33 -1.98 -19.38 1.96
N TYR A 34 -2.44 -18.21 1.51
CA TYR A 34 -3.22 -17.32 2.34
C TYR A 34 -4.48 -18.02 2.87
N LEU A 35 -5.25 -18.66 1.99
CA LEU A 35 -6.47 -19.40 2.37
C LEU A 35 -6.19 -20.58 3.31
N LYS A 36 -5.04 -21.27 3.17
CA LYS A 36 -4.65 -22.38 4.07
C LYS A 36 -4.20 -21.92 5.45
N LEU A 37 -3.49 -20.80 5.52
CA LEU A 37 -2.68 -20.45 6.70
C LEU A 37 -3.14 -19.18 7.41
N ALA A 38 -3.78 -18.26 6.69
CA ALA A 38 -3.92 -16.87 7.12
C ALA A 38 -5.35 -16.31 7.00
N ASP A 39 -6.34 -17.06 6.49
CA ASP A 39 -7.72 -16.58 6.30
C ASP A 39 -8.45 -16.39 7.65
N ALA A 40 -8.04 -15.36 8.39
CA ALA A 40 -8.57 -14.97 9.68
C ALA A 40 -8.25 -13.49 9.96
N PRO A 41 -8.91 -12.84 10.95
CA PRO A 41 -8.63 -11.46 11.33
C PRO A 41 -7.16 -11.19 11.66
N ASN A 42 -6.73 -9.96 11.40
CA ASN A 42 -5.37 -9.47 11.57
C ASN A 42 -4.33 -10.22 10.74
N SER A 43 -4.67 -10.49 9.49
CA SER A 43 -3.80 -11.14 8.51
C SER A 43 -3.70 -10.33 7.23
N TYR A 44 -2.73 -10.69 6.38
CA TYR A 44 -2.52 -9.96 5.13
C TYR A 44 -1.88 -10.84 4.04
N LEU A 45 -2.09 -10.40 2.80
CA LEU A 45 -1.39 -10.89 1.62
C LEU A 45 -0.84 -9.69 0.85
N LEU A 46 0.47 -9.67 0.62
CA LEU A 46 1.14 -8.70 -0.24
C LEU A 46 1.76 -9.46 -1.41
N GLU A 47 1.40 -9.07 -2.62
CA GLU A 47 1.96 -9.67 -3.84
C GLU A 47 2.50 -8.58 -4.75
N SER A 48 3.58 -8.88 -5.45
CA SER A 48 4.00 -8.11 -6.61
C SER A 48 3.79 -8.97 -7.86
N VAL A 49 2.78 -8.66 -8.65
CA VAL A 49 2.33 -9.51 -9.76
C VAL A 49 2.96 -9.08 -11.10
N GLN A 50 3.43 -7.83 -11.19
CA GLN A 50 4.11 -7.30 -12.37
C GLN A 50 5.43 -6.63 -11.98
N GLY A 51 6.41 -6.62 -12.89
CA GLY A 51 7.67 -5.92 -12.67
C GLY A 51 8.92 -6.80 -12.79
N GLY A 52 8.78 -8.06 -13.19
CA GLY A 52 9.90 -8.97 -13.45
C GLY A 52 10.78 -9.25 -12.22
N GLU A 53 12.06 -9.57 -12.44
CA GLU A 53 13.01 -9.95 -11.39
C GLU A 53 13.27 -8.85 -10.34
N LYS A 54 13.11 -7.56 -10.71
CA LYS A 54 13.40 -6.43 -9.83
C LYS A 54 12.28 -6.15 -8.82
N TRP A 55 11.00 -6.33 -9.19
CA TRP A 55 9.85 -5.87 -8.41
C TRP A 55 8.91 -7.00 -7.99
N GLY A 56 8.85 -8.11 -8.75
CA GLY A 56 7.88 -9.19 -8.61
C GLY A 56 8.38 -10.45 -7.91
N ARG A 57 9.53 -10.40 -7.23
CA ARG A 57 10.19 -11.62 -6.73
C ARG A 57 9.44 -12.27 -5.56
N TYR A 58 8.94 -11.50 -4.60
CA TYR A 58 8.38 -12.05 -3.37
C TYR A 58 6.90 -11.75 -3.23
N SER A 59 6.14 -12.76 -2.78
CA SER A 59 4.82 -12.59 -2.20
C SER A 59 4.89 -12.90 -0.71
N ILE A 60 4.21 -12.10 0.12
CA ILE A 60 4.33 -12.17 1.57
C ILE A 60 2.94 -12.46 2.16
N ILE A 61 2.82 -13.55 2.90
CA ILE A 61 1.61 -13.97 3.60
C ILE A 61 1.84 -13.80 5.10
N GLY A 62 1.17 -12.82 5.69
CA GLY A 62 1.18 -12.62 7.14
C GLY A 62 0.14 -13.50 7.80
N LEU A 63 0.59 -14.35 8.70
CA LEU A 63 -0.32 -15.14 9.52
C LEU A 63 -1.05 -14.25 10.52
N PRO A 64 -2.18 -14.69 11.10
CA PRO A 64 -2.94 -13.89 12.05
C PRO A 64 -2.05 -13.31 13.15
N CYS A 65 -1.96 -11.99 13.17
CA CYS A 65 -1.10 -11.26 14.10
C CYS A 65 -1.82 -11.09 15.44
N ARG A 66 -1.11 -11.36 16.51
CA ARG A 66 -1.64 -11.27 17.88
C ARG A 66 -1.67 -9.84 18.38
N THR A 67 -0.73 -9.00 17.91
CA THR A 67 -0.57 -7.62 18.37
C THR A 67 -0.87 -6.66 17.23
N VAL A 68 -1.73 -5.67 17.51
CA VAL A 68 -2.13 -4.62 16.57
C VAL A 68 -1.97 -3.28 17.25
N LEU A 69 -1.32 -2.34 16.55
CA LEU A 69 -1.17 -0.94 16.93
C LEU A 69 -2.15 -0.10 16.12
N ARG A 70 -2.99 0.69 16.80
CA ARG A 70 -3.94 1.63 16.20
C ARG A 70 -3.63 3.04 16.67
N VAL A 71 -3.72 3.99 15.75
CA VAL A 71 -3.67 5.42 16.03
C VAL A 71 -4.94 6.06 15.51
N GLN A 72 -5.62 6.79 16.36
CA GLN A 72 -6.78 7.61 16.02
C GLN A 72 -6.51 9.01 16.59
N ASP A 73 -6.36 9.99 15.73
CA ASP A 73 -5.88 11.31 16.12
C ASP A 73 -4.54 11.20 16.90
N HIS A 74 -4.49 11.61 18.15
CA HIS A 74 -3.31 11.51 19.03
C HIS A 74 -3.37 10.33 20.01
N ARG A 75 -4.47 9.56 20.00
CA ARG A 75 -4.63 8.38 20.84
C ARG A 75 -4.04 7.15 20.15
N ILE A 76 -3.15 6.48 20.86
CA ILE A 76 -2.58 5.20 20.48
C ILE A 76 -3.17 4.10 21.34
N SER A 77 -3.49 2.97 20.73
CA SER A 77 -3.82 1.74 21.43
C SER A 77 -3.04 0.57 20.83
N VAL A 78 -2.50 -0.27 21.70
CA VAL A 78 -1.89 -1.54 21.34
C VAL A 78 -2.72 -2.66 21.96
N THR A 79 -3.23 -3.53 21.11
CA THR A 79 -3.97 -4.71 21.56
C THR A 79 -3.16 -5.98 21.30
N THR A 80 -3.14 -6.91 22.26
CA THR A 80 -2.53 -8.22 22.09
C THR A 80 -3.57 -9.28 22.45
N ASP A 81 -3.81 -10.23 21.56
CA ASP A 81 -4.85 -11.26 21.69
C ASP A 81 -6.26 -10.65 21.99
N GLY A 82 -6.54 -9.49 21.40
CA GLY A 82 -7.82 -8.79 21.58
C GLY A 82 -7.95 -7.99 22.87
N VAL A 83 -6.93 -7.97 23.73
CA VAL A 83 -6.89 -7.19 24.98
C VAL A 83 -6.02 -5.95 24.78
N GLU A 84 -6.50 -4.77 25.16
CA GLU A 84 -5.71 -3.54 25.15
C GLU A 84 -4.59 -3.65 26.21
N THR A 85 -3.33 -3.70 25.76
CA THR A 85 -2.17 -3.84 26.62
C THR A 85 -1.44 -2.52 26.86
N GLU A 86 -1.62 -1.55 25.98
CA GLU A 86 -1.06 -0.21 26.11
C GLU A 86 -2.02 0.79 25.47
N ALA A 87 -2.31 1.89 26.16
CA ALA A 87 -3.06 3.02 25.64
C ALA A 87 -2.46 4.33 26.15
N CYS A 88 -2.23 5.28 25.26
CA CYS A 88 -1.70 6.59 25.61
C CYS A 88 -2.11 7.66 24.58
N GLU A 89 -2.04 8.92 25.00
CA GLU A 89 -2.07 10.07 24.10
C GLU A 89 -0.66 10.61 23.92
N VAL A 90 -0.28 10.90 22.70
CA VAL A 90 1.07 11.39 22.36
C VAL A 90 0.97 12.56 21.38
N GLU A 91 1.92 13.48 21.46
CA GLU A 91 1.99 14.59 20.52
C GLU A 91 2.44 14.14 19.11
N ASP A 92 3.31 13.15 19.03
CA ASP A 92 3.84 12.60 17.77
C ASP A 92 3.62 11.08 17.68
N PRO A 93 2.50 10.64 17.09
CA PRO A 93 2.23 9.22 16.87
C PRO A 93 3.27 8.49 16.01
N LEU A 94 3.89 9.17 15.06
CA LEU A 94 4.92 8.55 14.21
C LEU A 94 6.19 8.25 15.00
N ALA A 95 6.57 9.14 15.94
CA ALA A 95 7.69 8.88 16.86
C ALA A 95 7.37 7.69 17.79
N PHE A 96 6.11 7.55 18.22
CA PHE A 96 5.71 6.37 18.98
C PHE A 96 5.85 5.08 18.16
N VAL A 97 5.36 5.06 16.93
CA VAL A 97 5.50 3.89 16.04
C VAL A 97 6.98 3.51 15.87
N GLU A 98 7.87 4.48 15.68
CA GLU A 98 9.30 4.23 15.58
C GLU A 98 9.88 3.65 16.89
N SER A 99 9.55 4.26 18.03
CA SER A 99 9.98 3.75 19.33
C SER A 99 9.42 2.37 19.62
N PHE A 100 8.19 2.08 19.20
CA PHE A 100 7.58 0.76 19.31
C PHE A 100 8.33 -0.27 18.46
N GLN A 101 8.68 0.06 17.21
CA GLN A 101 9.50 -0.81 16.36
C GLN A 101 10.84 -1.14 17.01
N GLN A 102 11.52 -0.16 17.62
CA GLN A 102 12.83 -0.32 18.27
C GLN A 102 12.78 -1.25 19.49
N ARG A 103 11.60 -1.55 20.04
CA ARG A 103 11.44 -2.56 21.11
C ARG A 103 11.80 -3.98 20.64
N TYR A 104 11.75 -4.21 19.32
CA TYR A 104 11.99 -5.50 18.68
C TYR A 104 13.43 -5.59 18.17
N ARG A 105 14.30 -6.24 18.95
CA ARG A 105 15.70 -6.52 18.57
C ARG A 105 15.78 -7.90 17.96
N VAL A 106 15.52 -7.98 16.65
CA VAL A 106 15.48 -9.23 15.91
C VAL A 106 16.89 -9.68 15.56
N ALA A 107 17.20 -10.96 15.83
CA ALA A 107 18.50 -11.53 15.48
C ALA A 107 18.67 -11.61 13.95
N PRO A 108 19.79 -11.14 13.40
CA PRO A 108 20.10 -11.34 11.98
C PRO A 108 20.39 -12.82 11.73
N VAL A 109 19.71 -13.40 10.74
CA VAL A 109 19.90 -14.78 10.29
C VAL A 109 20.16 -14.78 8.81
N GLU A 110 21.30 -15.31 8.39
CA GLU A 110 21.69 -15.39 6.99
C GLU A 110 20.74 -16.28 6.20
N GLY A 111 20.48 -15.91 4.93
CA GLY A 111 19.62 -16.66 4.01
C GLY A 111 18.13 -16.43 4.16
N LEU A 112 17.69 -15.60 5.11
CA LEU A 112 16.29 -15.19 5.19
C LEU A 112 15.94 -14.14 4.12
N PRO A 113 14.67 -14.10 3.66
CA PRO A 113 14.18 -13.04 2.80
C PRO A 113 14.35 -11.65 3.42
N ARG A 114 14.40 -10.60 2.59
CA ARG A 114 14.51 -9.19 3.01
C ARG A 114 13.45 -8.78 4.03
N PHE A 115 12.23 -9.27 3.86
CA PHE A 115 11.18 -9.16 4.86
C PHE A 115 11.03 -10.50 5.60
N ASN A 116 11.30 -10.51 6.87
CA ASN A 116 11.17 -11.65 7.74
C ASN A 116 10.33 -11.35 8.99
N GLY A 117 9.54 -10.27 8.92
CA GLY A 117 8.67 -9.74 9.96
C GLY A 117 8.85 -8.23 10.11
N GLY A 118 7.86 -7.59 10.73
CA GLY A 118 7.83 -6.13 10.84
C GLY A 118 6.47 -5.61 11.29
N LEU A 119 6.28 -4.31 11.16
CA LEU A 119 4.99 -3.64 11.25
C LEU A 119 4.37 -3.60 9.86
N VAL A 120 3.16 -4.12 9.70
CA VAL A 120 2.50 -4.27 8.40
C VAL A 120 1.09 -3.71 8.45
N GLY A 121 0.74 -2.85 7.50
CA GLY A 121 -0.58 -2.21 7.46
C GLY A 121 -0.56 -0.92 6.66
N TYR A 122 -1.11 0.15 7.22
CA TYR A 122 -1.16 1.42 6.53
C TYR A 122 -0.95 2.63 7.46
N PHE A 123 -0.45 3.70 6.86
CA PHE A 123 -0.47 5.07 7.35
C PHE A 123 -1.43 5.84 6.45
N GLY A 124 -2.57 6.28 6.97
CA GLY A 124 -3.56 7.04 6.21
C GLY A 124 -3.03 8.39 5.74
N TYR A 125 -3.73 9.01 4.79
CA TYR A 125 -3.38 10.34 4.27
C TYR A 125 -3.21 11.37 5.40
N ASP A 126 -4.11 11.35 6.36
CA ASP A 126 -4.14 12.31 7.46
C ASP A 126 -2.97 12.17 8.46
N SER A 127 -2.16 11.10 8.35
CA SER A 127 -0.91 10.97 9.11
C SER A 127 0.09 12.10 8.82
N VAL A 128 -0.06 12.80 7.70
CA VAL A 128 0.72 14.01 7.38
C VAL A 128 0.53 15.11 8.42
N ARG A 129 -0.62 15.17 9.10
CA ARG A 129 -0.91 16.20 10.12
C ARG A 129 -0.02 16.09 11.35
N TYR A 130 0.52 14.90 11.61
CA TYR A 130 1.52 14.69 12.67
C TYR A 130 2.90 15.31 12.32
N VAL A 131 3.13 15.57 11.02
CA VAL A 131 4.36 16.19 10.50
C VAL A 131 4.15 17.67 10.21
N GLU A 132 3.09 18.00 9.47
CA GLU A 132 2.80 19.36 8.98
C GLU A 132 1.75 20.02 9.88
N ARG A 133 2.21 20.54 11.02
CA ARG A 133 1.35 21.17 12.05
C ARG A 133 0.46 22.30 11.52
N LYS A 134 0.85 22.94 10.41
CA LYS A 134 0.09 24.02 9.78
C LYS A 134 -1.30 23.56 9.31
N LEU A 135 -1.46 22.29 8.95
CA LEU A 135 -2.73 21.73 8.52
C LEU A 135 -3.74 21.57 9.67
N GLY A 136 -3.28 21.52 10.94
CA GLY A 136 -4.14 21.29 12.08
C GLY A 136 -4.94 19.98 11.99
N ASN A 137 -6.07 19.93 12.69
CA ASN A 137 -7.00 18.80 12.60
C ASN A 137 -7.75 18.82 11.26
N CYS A 138 -8.12 17.63 10.76
CA CYS A 138 -8.92 17.55 9.55
C CYS A 138 -10.28 18.23 9.76
N PRO A 139 -10.66 19.23 8.94
CA PRO A 139 -11.92 19.93 9.12
C PRO A 139 -13.13 19.09 8.64
N ASN A 140 -12.87 18.04 7.86
CA ASN A 140 -13.91 17.29 7.16
C ASN A 140 -14.40 16.09 7.99
N PRO A 141 -15.71 15.75 7.90
CA PRO A 141 -16.26 14.59 8.59
C PRO A 141 -15.60 13.28 8.14
N ASP A 142 -15.47 12.34 9.06
CA ASP A 142 -14.96 11.00 8.80
C ASP A 142 -16.09 9.94 8.87
N PRO A 143 -16.81 9.71 7.77
CA PRO A 143 -17.88 8.72 7.77
C PRO A 143 -17.38 7.26 7.79
N LEU A 144 -16.11 7.02 7.50
CA LEU A 144 -15.54 5.67 7.56
C LEU A 144 -15.11 5.30 8.98
N GLY A 145 -14.61 6.27 9.76
CA GLY A 145 -14.09 6.03 11.10
C GLY A 145 -12.97 4.98 11.12
N THR A 146 -12.14 4.93 10.09
CA THR A 146 -10.96 4.07 10.08
C THR A 146 -9.82 4.74 10.82
N PRO A 147 -8.97 3.99 11.54
CA PRO A 147 -7.79 4.56 12.18
C PRO A 147 -6.90 5.35 11.21
N ASP A 148 -6.24 6.40 11.70
CA ASP A 148 -5.24 7.13 10.90
C ASP A 148 -4.03 6.26 10.57
N ILE A 149 -3.64 5.40 11.53
CA ILE A 149 -2.59 4.39 11.33
C ILE A 149 -3.09 3.07 11.93
N LEU A 150 -2.93 1.99 11.18
CA LEU A 150 -3.16 0.64 11.69
C LEU A 150 -2.04 -0.28 11.22
N LEU A 151 -1.34 -0.86 12.20
CA LEU A 151 -0.18 -1.71 11.96
C LEU A 151 -0.30 -3.01 12.75
N MET A 152 -0.14 -4.13 12.07
CA MET A 152 -0.05 -5.46 12.65
C MET A 152 1.42 -5.79 12.94
N VAL A 153 1.69 -6.37 14.11
CA VAL A 153 3.01 -6.91 14.46
C VAL A 153 3.14 -8.31 13.86
N SER A 154 3.83 -8.38 12.73
CA SER A 154 4.03 -9.64 12.00
C SER A 154 5.18 -10.43 12.60
N ASP A 155 4.85 -11.42 13.43
CA ASP A 155 5.78 -12.34 14.11
C ASP A 155 5.81 -13.74 13.50
N ALA A 156 4.91 -14.01 12.55
CA ALA A 156 4.87 -15.25 11.77
C ALA A 156 4.49 -14.92 10.32
N VAL A 157 5.33 -15.32 9.39
CA VAL A 157 5.20 -14.97 7.97
C VAL A 157 5.62 -16.13 7.06
N VAL A 158 4.92 -16.26 5.94
CA VAL A 158 5.33 -17.13 4.85
C VAL A 158 5.70 -16.26 3.65
N VAL A 159 6.94 -16.36 3.20
CA VAL A 159 7.44 -15.64 2.04
C VAL A 159 7.56 -16.61 0.87
N PHE A 160 6.85 -16.31 -0.20
CA PHE A 160 6.88 -17.05 -1.46
C PHE A 160 7.92 -16.39 -2.37
N ASP A 161 9.01 -17.06 -2.69
CA ASP A 161 9.98 -16.64 -3.71
C ASP A 161 9.49 -17.10 -5.07
N ASN A 162 8.87 -16.21 -5.84
CA ASN A 162 8.32 -16.50 -7.16
C ASN A 162 9.40 -16.89 -8.18
N LEU A 163 10.64 -16.41 -8.01
CA LEU A 163 11.74 -16.70 -8.91
C LEU A 163 12.36 -18.07 -8.61
N ALA A 164 12.56 -18.39 -7.34
CA ALA A 164 13.18 -19.65 -6.92
C ALA A 164 12.17 -20.81 -6.75
N GLY A 165 10.87 -20.53 -6.78
CA GLY A 165 9.83 -21.55 -6.54
C GLY A 165 9.90 -22.12 -5.13
N LYS A 166 10.21 -21.29 -4.11
CA LYS A 166 10.43 -21.69 -2.74
C LYS A 166 9.53 -20.94 -1.76
N LEU A 167 9.24 -21.61 -0.64
CA LEU A 167 8.57 -21.04 0.52
C LEU A 167 9.54 -20.93 1.68
N HIS A 168 9.61 -19.75 2.30
CA HIS A 168 10.27 -19.50 3.57
C HIS A 168 9.20 -19.31 4.64
N CYS A 169 9.06 -20.28 5.54
CA CYS A 169 8.17 -20.18 6.70
C CYS A 169 8.99 -19.70 7.89
N ILE A 170 8.65 -18.56 8.46
CA ILE A 170 9.44 -17.87 9.49
C ILE A 170 8.54 -17.58 10.69
N VAL A 171 9.03 -17.84 11.88
CA VAL A 171 8.39 -17.51 13.16
C VAL A 171 9.40 -16.78 14.03
N LEU A 172 9.05 -15.60 14.50
CA LEU A 172 9.86 -14.84 15.46
C LEU A 172 9.53 -15.32 16.87
N VAL A 173 10.53 -15.75 17.59
CA VAL A 173 10.38 -16.32 18.93
C VAL A 173 10.96 -15.36 19.97
N ASP A 174 10.21 -15.12 21.05
CA ASP A 174 10.68 -14.38 22.22
C ASP A 174 11.46 -15.32 23.14
N PRO A 175 12.80 -15.20 23.26
CA PRO A 175 13.60 -16.12 24.04
C PRO A 175 13.39 -16.00 25.57
N SER A 176 12.67 -14.98 26.04
CA SER A 176 12.33 -14.80 27.44
C SER A 176 11.23 -15.74 27.93
N GLN A 177 10.48 -16.34 26.98
CA GLN A 177 9.38 -17.24 27.32
C GLN A 177 9.89 -18.63 27.68
N PRO A 178 9.23 -19.33 28.62
CA PRO A 178 9.58 -20.72 28.93
C PRO A 178 9.52 -21.60 27.68
N GLU A 179 10.49 -22.49 27.52
CA GLU A 179 10.57 -23.44 26.39
C GLU A 179 10.42 -22.76 25.02
N ALA A 180 10.90 -21.51 24.86
CA ALA A 180 10.71 -20.68 23.70
C ALA A 180 11.15 -21.36 22.40
N TYR A 181 12.28 -22.03 22.39
CA TYR A 181 12.79 -22.75 21.22
C TYR A 181 11.85 -23.90 20.80
N GLU A 182 11.44 -24.71 21.76
CA GLU A 182 10.56 -25.86 21.56
C GLU A 182 9.17 -25.39 21.09
N ALA A 183 8.63 -24.36 21.70
CA ALA A 183 7.38 -23.72 21.26
C ALA A 183 7.47 -23.18 19.83
N GLY A 184 8.57 -22.53 19.48
CA GLY A 184 8.84 -22.07 18.13
C GLY A 184 8.91 -23.21 17.10
N GLN A 185 9.61 -24.29 17.44
CA GLN A 185 9.66 -25.50 16.61
C GLN A 185 8.29 -26.15 16.45
N ALA A 186 7.48 -26.21 17.50
CA ALA A 186 6.11 -26.71 17.42
C ALA A 186 5.24 -25.85 16.48
N ARG A 187 5.35 -24.52 16.53
CA ARG A 187 4.66 -23.61 15.56
C ARG A 187 5.08 -23.92 14.12
N LEU A 188 6.36 -24.11 13.83
CA LEU A 188 6.85 -24.47 12.50
C LEU A 188 6.32 -25.83 12.05
N GLN A 189 6.25 -26.84 12.93
CA GLN A 189 5.65 -28.14 12.60
C GLN A 189 4.16 -28.03 12.32
N ALA A 190 3.43 -27.23 13.07
CA ALA A 190 2.02 -26.94 12.80
C ALA A 190 1.81 -26.28 11.43
N LEU A 191 2.68 -25.35 11.03
CA LEU A 191 2.66 -24.77 9.69
C LEU A 191 2.92 -25.81 8.60
N ARG A 192 3.90 -26.70 8.79
CA ARG A 192 4.15 -27.82 7.85
C ARG A 192 2.93 -28.74 7.70
N ALA A 193 2.23 -29.03 8.79
CA ALA A 193 1.04 -29.83 8.76
C ALA A 193 -0.10 -29.16 7.99
N LYS A 194 -0.31 -27.85 8.21
CA LYS A 194 -1.31 -27.05 7.44
C LYS A 194 -0.98 -26.95 5.96
N LEU A 195 0.30 -26.80 5.57
CA LEU A 195 0.70 -26.74 4.16
C LEU A 195 0.31 -28.01 3.39
N ARG A 196 0.24 -29.17 4.04
CA ARG A 196 -0.15 -30.45 3.44
C ARG A 196 -1.67 -30.62 3.29
N GLN A 197 -2.47 -29.74 3.89
CA GLN A 197 -3.92 -29.82 3.80
C GLN A 197 -4.40 -29.32 2.43
N SER A 198 -5.41 -29.97 1.87
CA SER A 198 -6.14 -29.46 0.72
C SER A 198 -7.06 -28.34 1.15
N ILE A 199 -7.22 -27.34 0.27
CA ILE A 199 -8.30 -26.35 0.41
C ILE A 199 -9.49 -26.79 -0.45
N THR A 200 -10.69 -26.46 0.00
CA THR A 200 -11.87 -26.54 -0.87
C THR A 200 -11.74 -25.44 -1.91
N PRO A 201 -11.69 -25.78 -3.21
CA PRO A 201 -11.59 -24.75 -4.24
C PRO A 201 -12.80 -23.82 -4.14
N ARG A 202 -12.58 -22.53 -4.07
CA ARG A 202 -13.64 -21.56 -4.37
C ARG A 202 -13.91 -21.62 -5.86
N LEU A 203 -15.19 -21.68 -6.24
CA LEU A 203 -15.60 -21.77 -7.65
C LEU A 203 -14.97 -20.65 -8.49
N GLY A 204 -14.77 -20.94 -9.77
CA GLY A 204 -14.13 -19.99 -10.68
C GLY A 204 -14.99 -18.76 -10.91
N LEU A 205 -14.37 -17.60 -11.00
CA LEU A 205 -15.02 -16.38 -11.42
C LEU A 205 -15.37 -16.48 -12.91
N ASP A 206 -16.63 -16.28 -13.28
CA ASP A 206 -17.08 -16.32 -14.67
C ASP A 206 -16.82 -15.01 -15.41
N PHE A 207 -15.69 -14.96 -16.10
CA PHE A 207 -15.23 -13.77 -16.84
C PHE A 207 -16.08 -13.41 -18.05
N GLU A 208 -16.78 -14.35 -18.68
CA GLU A 208 -17.62 -14.07 -19.85
C GLU A 208 -18.84 -13.23 -19.48
N ARG A 209 -19.29 -13.36 -18.23
CA ARG A 209 -20.43 -12.62 -17.67
C ARG A 209 -20.07 -11.25 -17.10
N SER A 210 -18.79 -10.83 -17.12
CA SER A 210 -18.33 -9.57 -16.51
C SER A 210 -18.82 -8.29 -17.22
N ASN A 211 -19.50 -8.39 -18.37
CA ASN A 211 -20.02 -7.27 -19.17
C ASN A 211 -21.39 -6.74 -18.68
N GLY A 212 -21.77 -6.98 -17.43
CA GLY A 212 -22.98 -6.41 -16.84
C GLY A 212 -22.91 -4.90 -16.63
N ALA A 213 -24.10 -4.27 -16.43
CA ALA A 213 -24.18 -2.85 -16.09
C ALA A 213 -23.34 -2.53 -14.85
N GLU A 214 -22.61 -1.40 -14.87
CA GLU A 214 -21.86 -0.94 -13.70
C GLU A 214 -22.82 -0.71 -12.53
N PRO A 215 -22.43 -1.09 -11.28
CA PRO A 215 -23.28 -0.88 -10.11
C PRO A 215 -23.52 0.61 -9.89
N THR A 216 -24.74 0.95 -9.49
CA THR A 216 -25.09 2.31 -9.06
C THR A 216 -24.36 2.62 -7.77
N PHE A 217 -23.75 3.79 -7.68
CA PHE A 217 -22.93 4.20 -6.53
C PHE A 217 -23.43 5.54 -5.95
N ARG A 218 -23.12 5.78 -4.68
CA ARG A 218 -23.21 7.08 -4.04
C ARG A 218 -21.85 7.75 -4.10
N SER A 219 -21.80 8.99 -4.54
CA SER A 219 -20.60 9.81 -4.45
C SER A 219 -20.63 10.73 -3.24
N SER A 220 -19.44 11.04 -2.68
CA SER A 220 -19.29 12.10 -1.68
C SER A 220 -19.46 13.51 -2.28
N PHE A 221 -19.28 13.66 -3.59
CA PHE A 221 -19.55 14.88 -4.35
C PHE A 221 -20.77 14.70 -5.26
N SER A 222 -21.57 15.75 -5.46
CA SER A 222 -22.37 15.87 -6.68
C SER A 222 -21.44 16.21 -7.86
N ARG A 223 -21.88 15.94 -9.09
CA ARG A 223 -21.09 16.32 -10.27
C ARG A 223 -20.90 17.83 -10.33
N GLU A 224 -21.96 18.57 -10.04
CA GLU A 224 -21.98 20.03 -10.05
C GLU A 224 -20.99 20.61 -9.03
N ASP A 225 -20.99 20.09 -7.79
CA ASP A 225 -20.09 20.57 -6.75
C ASP A 225 -18.62 20.22 -7.07
N TYR A 226 -18.35 19.03 -7.63
CA TYR A 226 -17.01 18.66 -8.09
C TYR A 226 -16.51 19.58 -9.21
N GLU A 227 -17.34 19.84 -10.21
CA GLU A 227 -16.99 20.75 -11.31
C GLU A 227 -16.77 22.19 -10.82
N GLN A 228 -17.52 22.64 -9.81
CA GLN A 228 -17.28 23.92 -9.13
C GLN A 228 -15.96 23.94 -8.37
N ALA A 229 -15.64 22.86 -7.65
CA ALA A 229 -14.37 22.72 -6.95
C ALA A 229 -13.18 22.75 -7.92
N VAL A 230 -13.28 22.10 -9.09
CA VAL A 230 -12.27 22.20 -10.16
C VAL A 230 -12.08 23.65 -10.61
N ASN A 231 -13.16 24.40 -10.86
CA ASN A 231 -13.06 25.81 -11.23
C ASN A 231 -12.41 26.64 -10.11
N ARG A 232 -12.76 26.40 -8.85
CA ARG A 232 -12.16 27.08 -7.71
C ARG A 232 -10.65 26.82 -7.60
N ILE A 233 -10.19 25.59 -7.86
CA ILE A 233 -8.77 25.26 -7.93
C ILE A 233 -8.09 26.03 -9.06
N LYS A 234 -8.72 26.15 -10.24
CA LYS A 234 -8.19 26.94 -11.36
C LYS A 234 -8.02 28.41 -10.99
N ASP A 235 -8.94 28.99 -10.20
CA ASP A 235 -8.81 30.35 -9.69
C ASP A 235 -7.58 30.47 -8.77
N TYR A 236 -7.33 29.51 -7.89
CA TYR A 236 -6.10 29.47 -7.05
C TYR A 236 -4.83 29.37 -7.90
N ILE A 237 -4.85 28.56 -8.96
CA ILE A 237 -3.72 28.43 -9.88
C ILE A 237 -3.45 29.75 -10.59
N LEU A 238 -4.49 30.43 -11.11
CA LEU A 238 -4.37 31.73 -11.78
C LEU A 238 -3.92 32.83 -10.81
N ALA A 239 -4.28 32.75 -9.53
CA ALA A 239 -3.81 33.64 -8.48
C ALA A 239 -2.35 33.39 -8.08
N GLY A 240 -1.74 32.27 -8.52
CA GLY A 240 -0.37 31.89 -8.19
C GLY A 240 -0.19 31.16 -6.87
N ASP A 241 -1.27 30.68 -6.24
CA ASP A 241 -1.25 29.94 -4.98
C ASP A 241 -0.63 28.54 -5.13
N CYS A 242 -0.90 27.90 -6.27
CA CYS A 242 -0.43 26.56 -6.57
C CYS A 242 -0.27 26.35 -8.09
N MET A 243 0.40 25.27 -8.48
CA MET A 243 0.55 24.84 -9.86
C MET A 243 -0.39 23.68 -10.19
N GLN A 244 -0.64 22.81 -9.22
CA GLN A 244 -1.51 21.64 -9.33
C GLN A 244 -2.13 21.30 -7.98
N VAL A 245 -3.38 20.84 -8.00
CA VAL A 245 -4.07 20.26 -6.84
C VAL A 245 -4.78 18.98 -7.27
N VAL A 246 -4.61 17.89 -6.51
CA VAL A 246 -5.32 16.63 -6.76
C VAL A 246 -6.57 16.57 -5.90
N ILE A 247 -7.73 16.79 -6.52
CA ILE A 247 -9.02 16.68 -5.85
C ILE A 247 -9.66 15.31 -6.09
N SER A 248 -10.33 14.75 -5.09
CA SER A 248 -10.87 13.40 -5.17
C SER A 248 -12.32 13.30 -4.68
N GLN A 249 -13.00 12.24 -5.12
CA GLN A 249 -14.33 11.87 -4.63
C GLN A 249 -14.31 10.41 -4.14
N ARG A 250 -15.10 10.13 -3.07
CA ARG A 250 -15.35 8.78 -2.60
C ARG A 250 -16.66 8.26 -3.16
N MET A 251 -16.60 7.07 -3.72
CA MET A 251 -17.74 6.34 -4.28
C MET A 251 -18.01 5.10 -3.44
N SER A 252 -19.26 4.91 -3.03
CA SER A 252 -19.67 3.84 -2.13
C SER A 252 -20.78 3.01 -2.76
N ILE A 253 -20.67 1.68 -2.63
CA ILE A 253 -21.68 0.71 -3.06
C ILE A 253 -21.91 -0.33 -1.98
N PRO A 254 -23.12 -0.90 -1.84
CA PRO A 254 -23.32 -2.11 -1.05
C PRO A 254 -22.40 -3.23 -1.54
N PHE A 255 -21.87 -4.04 -0.62
CA PHE A 255 -20.99 -5.16 -0.95
C PHE A 255 -21.26 -6.34 -0.02
N LYS A 256 -21.54 -7.52 -0.60
CA LYS A 256 -21.95 -8.72 0.14
C LYS A 256 -20.97 -9.89 -0.04
N ALA A 257 -20.22 -9.92 -1.14
CA ALA A 257 -19.27 -10.99 -1.40
C ALA A 257 -18.13 -11.02 -0.38
N ALA A 258 -17.47 -12.16 -0.27
CA ALA A 258 -16.29 -12.26 0.59
C ALA A 258 -15.19 -11.31 0.09
N PRO A 259 -14.56 -10.49 0.96
CA PRO A 259 -13.53 -9.54 0.54
C PRO A 259 -12.35 -10.16 -0.22
N ILE A 260 -12.01 -11.41 0.06
CA ILE A 260 -10.96 -12.14 -0.66
C ILE A 260 -11.35 -12.42 -2.11
N ASP A 261 -12.64 -12.56 -2.44
CA ASP A 261 -13.10 -12.80 -3.82
C ASP A 261 -12.99 -11.51 -4.66
N LEU A 262 -13.16 -10.32 -4.02
CA LEU A 262 -12.79 -9.05 -4.65
C LEU A 262 -11.30 -9.01 -5.00
N TYR A 263 -10.43 -9.41 -4.06
CA TYR A 263 -8.99 -9.48 -4.32
C TYR A 263 -8.66 -10.41 -5.49
N ARG A 264 -9.29 -11.59 -5.54
CA ARG A 264 -9.14 -12.56 -6.64
C ARG A 264 -9.52 -11.96 -7.99
N ALA A 265 -10.68 -11.29 -8.06
CA ALA A 265 -11.16 -10.63 -9.27
C ALA A 265 -10.21 -9.49 -9.69
N LEU A 266 -9.80 -8.64 -8.73
CA LEU A 266 -8.91 -7.51 -8.99
C LEU A 266 -7.53 -7.97 -9.51
N ARG A 267 -6.99 -9.03 -8.93
CA ARG A 267 -5.72 -9.65 -9.35
C ARG A 267 -5.75 -10.13 -10.82
N CYS A 268 -6.90 -10.55 -11.30
CA CYS A 268 -7.07 -10.98 -12.69
C CYS A 268 -7.23 -9.81 -13.66
N PHE A 269 -8.02 -8.78 -13.28
CA PHE A 269 -8.31 -7.66 -14.17
C PHE A 269 -7.22 -6.59 -14.22
N ASN A 270 -6.57 -6.34 -13.10
CA ASN A 270 -5.64 -5.24 -12.95
C ASN A 270 -4.43 -5.61 -12.09
N PRO A 271 -3.63 -6.61 -12.53
CA PRO A 271 -2.38 -6.94 -11.84
C PRO A 271 -1.43 -5.74 -11.85
N THR A 272 -0.83 -5.44 -10.70
CA THR A 272 0.10 -4.32 -10.51
C THR A 272 1.30 -4.73 -9.65
N PRO A 273 2.35 -3.89 -9.55
CA PRO A 273 3.48 -4.16 -8.68
C PRO A 273 3.12 -4.28 -7.19
N TYR A 274 2.06 -3.63 -6.74
CA TYR A 274 1.61 -3.66 -5.35
C TYR A 274 0.16 -4.11 -5.25
N MET A 275 -0.04 -5.41 -5.17
CA MET A 275 -1.32 -6.02 -4.82
C MET A 275 -1.35 -6.32 -3.33
N TYR A 276 -2.43 -5.94 -2.65
CA TYR A 276 -2.57 -6.19 -1.23
C TYR A 276 -3.99 -6.51 -0.80
N PHE A 277 -4.07 -7.36 0.19
CA PHE A 277 -5.27 -7.73 0.92
C PHE A 277 -4.96 -7.67 2.42
N PHE A 278 -5.70 -6.84 3.14
CA PHE A 278 -5.64 -6.76 4.60
C PHE A 278 -6.98 -7.12 5.20
N ASN A 279 -6.98 -8.06 6.12
CA ASN A 279 -8.10 -8.40 6.97
C ASN A 279 -7.83 -7.85 8.38
N PHE A 280 -8.40 -6.70 8.71
CA PHE A 280 -8.24 -6.09 10.05
C PHE A 280 -9.32 -6.52 11.05
N GLY A 281 -10.21 -7.45 10.65
CA GLY A 281 -11.31 -7.95 11.44
C GLY A 281 -12.58 -7.14 11.24
N ASP A 282 -12.59 -5.90 11.68
CA ASP A 282 -13.73 -4.96 11.57
C ASP A 282 -13.88 -4.31 10.18
N PHE A 283 -12.82 -4.29 9.38
CA PHE A 283 -12.84 -3.85 7.98
C PHE A 283 -11.70 -4.51 7.18
N HIS A 284 -11.81 -4.40 5.87
CA HIS A 284 -10.78 -4.89 4.95
C HIS A 284 -10.26 -3.78 4.06
N VAL A 285 -8.98 -3.88 3.68
CA VAL A 285 -8.38 -3.01 2.66
C VAL A 285 -7.86 -3.88 1.53
N VAL A 286 -8.38 -3.66 0.33
CA VAL A 286 -8.08 -4.43 -0.88
C VAL A 286 -7.61 -3.48 -1.96
N GLY A 287 -6.40 -3.68 -2.46
CA GLY A 287 -5.83 -2.73 -3.41
C GLY A 287 -4.94 -3.33 -4.48
N SER A 288 -4.80 -2.57 -5.56
CA SER A 288 -3.95 -2.84 -6.71
C SER A 288 -3.27 -1.53 -7.11
N SER A 289 -2.24 -1.15 -6.35
CA SER A 289 -1.52 0.11 -6.58
C SER A 289 -0.40 -0.06 -7.59
N PRO A 290 -0.31 0.82 -8.59
CA PRO A 290 0.80 0.81 -9.53
C PRO A 290 2.05 1.53 -9.00
N GLU A 291 1.91 2.33 -7.93
CA GLU A 291 2.90 3.34 -7.57
C GLU A 291 3.46 3.13 -6.17
N VAL A 292 4.80 3.08 -6.09
CA VAL A 292 5.52 3.12 -4.81
C VAL A 292 5.37 4.50 -4.18
N LEU A 293 5.07 4.56 -2.87
CA LEU A 293 5.21 5.81 -2.12
C LEU A 293 6.67 6.05 -1.79
N VAL A 294 7.26 5.15 -1.01
CA VAL A 294 8.67 5.18 -0.66
C VAL A 294 9.16 3.77 -0.32
N ARG A 295 10.35 3.44 -0.83
CA ARG A 295 11.09 2.25 -0.44
C ARG A 295 12.41 2.68 0.21
N VAL A 296 12.74 2.04 1.32
CA VAL A 296 14.06 2.14 1.95
C VAL A 296 14.65 0.74 2.05
N GLU A 297 15.76 0.51 1.38
CA GLU A 297 16.43 -0.78 1.34
C GLU A 297 17.93 -0.58 1.57
N GLU A 298 18.44 -1.14 2.68
CA GLU A 298 19.84 -0.98 3.09
C GLU A 298 20.29 0.51 3.13
N GLY A 299 19.36 1.36 3.59
CA GLY A 299 19.59 2.80 3.66
C GLY A 299 19.44 3.55 2.33
N LEU A 300 19.15 2.89 1.21
CA LEU A 300 18.83 3.55 -0.04
C LEU A 300 17.34 3.90 -0.08
N VAL A 301 17.04 5.20 -0.11
CA VAL A 301 15.68 5.72 -0.30
C VAL A 301 15.37 5.77 -1.79
N THR A 302 14.21 5.27 -2.17
CA THR A 302 13.75 5.26 -3.56
C THR A 302 12.32 5.77 -3.63
N VAL A 303 12.06 6.71 -4.54
CA VAL A 303 10.72 7.11 -4.98
C VAL A 303 10.63 6.96 -6.50
N ARG A 304 9.42 6.65 -6.99
CA ARG A 304 9.25 6.31 -8.39
C ARG A 304 8.01 6.99 -8.96
N PRO A 305 8.12 8.29 -9.34
CA PRO A 305 7.01 9.01 -9.92
C PRO A 305 6.56 8.36 -11.25
N ILE A 306 5.25 8.23 -11.38
CA ILE A 306 4.57 7.70 -12.57
C ILE A 306 3.58 8.76 -13.04
N ALA A 307 3.66 9.15 -14.31
CA ALA A 307 2.72 10.05 -14.95
C ALA A 307 2.56 9.70 -16.43
N GLY A 308 1.59 10.34 -17.06
CA GLY A 308 1.30 10.07 -18.46
C GLY A 308 0.72 8.66 -18.68
N THR A 309 -0.30 8.56 -19.50
CA THR A 309 -0.95 7.28 -19.77
C THR A 309 -1.36 7.16 -21.21
N ARG A 310 -1.05 6.02 -21.83
CA ARG A 310 -1.65 5.58 -23.10
C ARG A 310 -2.14 4.14 -22.96
N PRO A 311 -3.21 3.77 -23.67
CA PRO A 311 -3.63 2.37 -23.76
C PRO A 311 -2.55 1.53 -24.45
N ARG A 312 -2.60 0.22 -24.28
CA ARG A 312 -1.78 -0.71 -25.07
C ARG A 312 -2.26 -0.78 -26.51
N GLY A 313 -1.33 -0.87 -27.44
CA GLY A 313 -1.64 -1.07 -28.86
C GLY A 313 -2.19 -2.46 -29.14
N ALA A 314 -2.98 -2.60 -30.20
CA ALA A 314 -3.52 -3.90 -30.64
C ALA A 314 -2.42 -4.86 -31.16
N ASN A 315 -1.28 -4.32 -31.53
CA ASN A 315 -0.09 -5.04 -31.98
C ASN A 315 1.17 -4.20 -31.62
N GLU A 316 2.36 -4.75 -31.86
CA GLU A 316 3.63 -4.12 -31.51
C GLU A 316 3.83 -2.76 -32.20
N GLU A 317 3.46 -2.64 -33.50
CA GLU A 317 3.58 -1.38 -34.25
C GLU A 317 2.69 -0.27 -33.65
N ALA A 318 1.44 -0.60 -33.33
CA ALA A 318 0.52 0.33 -32.69
C ALA A 318 0.99 0.67 -31.24
N ASP A 319 1.57 -0.27 -30.52
CA ASP A 319 2.12 -0.05 -29.18
C ASP A 319 3.30 0.93 -29.22
N LEU A 320 4.21 0.77 -30.19
CA LEU A 320 5.33 1.70 -30.40
C LEU A 320 4.86 3.09 -30.85
N ALA A 321 3.82 3.16 -31.67
CA ALA A 321 3.26 4.45 -32.08
C ALA A 321 2.65 5.22 -30.88
N LEU A 322 1.96 4.53 -29.99
CA LEU A 322 1.41 5.11 -28.75
C LEU A 322 2.51 5.52 -27.77
N GLU A 323 3.62 4.78 -27.70
CA GLU A 323 4.80 5.19 -26.93
C GLU A 323 5.40 6.50 -27.46
N GLN A 324 5.56 6.61 -28.78
CA GLN A 324 6.10 7.82 -29.41
C GLN A 324 5.15 9.02 -29.21
N ASP A 325 3.85 8.80 -29.32
CA ASP A 325 2.83 9.80 -29.02
C ASP A 325 2.95 10.30 -27.57
N LEU A 326 3.06 9.37 -26.61
CA LEU A 326 3.23 9.70 -25.18
C LEU A 326 4.52 10.49 -24.92
N LEU A 327 5.64 10.07 -25.48
CA LEU A 327 6.95 10.72 -25.32
C LEU A 327 7.06 12.04 -26.08
N SER A 328 6.15 12.36 -26.99
CA SER A 328 6.09 13.65 -27.71
C SER A 328 5.07 14.61 -27.12
N ASP A 329 4.24 14.17 -26.19
CA ASP A 329 3.22 15.00 -25.54
C ASP A 329 3.87 15.97 -24.54
N ALA A 330 3.95 17.24 -24.92
CA ALA A 330 4.62 18.27 -24.10
C ALA A 330 3.95 18.49 -22.73
N LYS A 331 2.63 18.26 -22.62
CA LYS A 331 1.89 18.39 -21.36
C LYS A 331 2.27 17.27 -20.40
N GLU A 332 2.22 16.01 -20.88
CA GLU A 332 2.58 14.83 -20.09
C GLU A 332 4.04 14.89 -19.62
N LEU A 333 4.96 15.32 -20.49
CA LEU A 333 6.37 15.49 -20.15
C LEU A 333 6.58 16.59 -19.10
N ALA A 334 5.86 17.73 -19.20
CA ALA A 334 5.96 18.82 -18.22
C ALA A 334 5.42 18.39 -16.86
N GLU A 335 4.28 17.69 -16.82
CA GLU A 335 3.74 17.13 -15.58
C GLU A 335 4.72 16.12 -14.95
N HIS A 336 5.25 15.21 -15.75
CA HIS A 336 6.20 14.22 -15.25
C HIS A 336 7.50 14.86 -14.73
N LEU A 337 8.00 15.90 -15.37
CA LEU A 337 9.16 16.66 -14.89
C LEU A 337 8.90 17.32 -13.53
N MET A 338 7.71 17.88 -13.32
CA MET A 338 7.28 18.43 -12.03
C MET A 338 7.29 17.34 -10.94
N LEU A 339 6.80 16.13 -11.24
CA LEU A 339 6.82 15.01 -10.29
C LEU A 339 8.23 14.49 -10.01
N ILE A 340 9.14 14.50 -10.99
CA ILE A 340 10.56 14.20 -10.77
C ILE A 340 11.16 15.23 -9.78
N ASP A 341 10.93 16.52 -9.98
CA ASP A 341 11.48 17.56 -9.12
C ASP A 341 10.91 17.48 -7.71
N LEU A 342 9.63 17.18 -7.57
CA LEU A 342 9.01 16.93 -6.27
C LEU A 342 9.63 15.72 -5.56
N GLY A 343 9.81 14.60 -6.28
CA GLY A 343 10.47 13.40 -5.74
C GLY A 343 11.94 13.67 -5.34
N ARG A 344 12.66 14.46 -6.14
CA ARG A 344 14.04 14.90 -5.80
C ARG A 344 14.05 15.75 -4.54
N ASN A 345 13.10 16.67 -4.39
CA ASN A 345 12.97 17.50 -3.19
C ASN A 345 12.64 16.64 -1.96
N ASP A 346 11.68 15.74 -2.06
CA ASP A 346 11.27 14.88 -0.97
C ASP A 346 12.40 13.95 -0.50
N VAL A 347 13.08 13.26 -1.43
CA VAL A 347 14.28 12.45 -1.12
C VAL A 347 15.41 13.32 -0.57
N GLY A 348 15.59 14.52 -1.12
CA GLY A 348 16.65 15.47 -0.69
C GLY A 348 16.54 15.90 0.77
N ARG A 349 15.32 15.88 1.35
CA ARG A 349 15.09 16.22 2.77
C ARG A 349 15.77 15.21 3.73
N VAL A 350 15.94 13.97 3.30
CA VAL A 350 16.46 12.88 4.16
C VAL A 350 17.75 12.26 3.64
N ALA A 351 18.15 12.54 2.42
CA ALA A 351 19.34 11.97 1.81
C ALA A 351 20.62 12.71 2.21
N GLN A 352 21.73 12.00 2.20
CA GLN A 352 23.07 12.60 2.30
C GLN A 352 23.27 13.58 1.13
N THR A 353 23.85 14.74 1.41
CA THR A 353 24.13 15.75 0.39
C THR A 353 24.95 15.17 -0.77
N GLY A 354 24.50 15.40 -1.99
CA GLY A 354 25.17 14.94 -3.21
C GLY A 354 24.88 13.48 -3.59
N THR A 355 24.02 12.75 -2.86
CA THR A 355 23.66 11.36 -3.18
C THR A 355 22.35 11.21 -3.96
N VAL A 356 21.54 12.28 -4.05
CA VAL A 356 20.29 12.24 -4.82
C VAL A 356 20.60 12.03 -6.30
N ARG A 357 20.05 10.98 -6.88
CA ARG A 357 20.26 10.57 -8.27
C ARG A 357 18.94 10.33 -8.98
N LEU A 358 18.88 10.71 -10.23
CA LEU A 358 17.85 10.27 -11.17
C LEU A 358 18.46 9.07 -11.94
N THR A 359 18.11 7.85 -11.53
CA THR A 359 18.71 6.62 -12.05
C THR A 359 18.00 6.12 -13.30
N GLU A 360 16.70 6.42 -13.44
CA GLU A 360 15.91 6.21 -14.65
C GLU A 360 15.14 7.50 -14.94
N LYS A 361 15.16 7.98 -16.19
CA LYS A 361 14.50 9.23 -16.58
C LYS A 361 13.55 8.98 -17.74
N MET A 362 12.25 9.21 -17.50
CA MET A 362 11.20 9.18 -18.53
C MET A 362 11.22 7.90 -19.38
N VAL A 363 11.34 6.75 -18.72
CA VAL A 363 11.28 5.46 -19.39
C VAL A 363 9.82 5.02 -19.52
N ILE A 364 9.49 4.30 -20.59
CA ILE A 364 8.15 3.73 -20.76
C ILE A 364 8.08 2.37 -20.08
N GLU A 365 7.14 2.23 -19.16
CA GLU A 365 6.75 0.94 -18.61
C GLU A 365 5.40 0.50 -19.15
N ARG A 366 5.38 -0.77 -19.60
CA ARG A 366 4.18 -1.39 -20.15
C ARG A 366 3.54 -2.28 -19.12
N TYR A 367 2.29 -2.00 -18.81
CA TYR A 367 1.41 -2.82 -18.00
C TYR A 367 0.41 -3.56 -18.87
N SER A 368 -0.45 -4.38 -18.27
CA SER A 368 -1.40 -5.22 -19.03
C SER A 368 -2.28 -4.42 -19.99
N ASN A 369 -2.79 -3.26 -19.54
CA ASN A 369 -3.79 -2.48 -20.27
C ASN A 369 -3.31 -1.09 -20.69
N VAL A 370 -2.24 -0.59 -20.08
CA VAL A 370 -1.74 0.78 -20.27
C VAL A 370 -0.21 0.80 -20.27
N MET A 371 0.36 1.90 -20.76
CA MET A 371 1.76 2.25 -20.58
C MET A 371 1.87 3.61 -19.90
N HIS A 372 2.92 3.81 -19.14
CA HIS A 372 3.20 5.04 -18.39
C HIS A 372 4.64 5.52 -18.62
N ILE A 373 4.84 6.83 -18.43
CA ILE A 373 6.17 7.41 -18.24
C ILE A 373 6.56 7.23 -16.78
N VAL A 374 7.73 6.66 -16.55
CA VAL A 374 8.25 6.38 -15.21
C VAL A 374 9.66 6.96 -15.08
N SER A 375 9.96 7.46 -13.90
CA SER A 375 11.32 7.86 -13.52
C SER A 375 11.66 7.28 -12.14
N ASN A 376 12.95 7.17 -11.84
CA ASN A 376 13.41 6.61 -10.58
C ASN A 376 14.38 7.57 -9.90
N VAL A 377 14.03 8.05 -8.72
CA VAL A 377 14.85 8.94 -7.89
C VAL A 377 15.31 8.19 -6.67
N THR A 378 16.63 8.20 -6.43
CA THR A 378 17.23 7.54 -5.27
C THR A 378 18.09 8.50 -4.48
N GLY A 379 18.31 8.18 -3.19
CA GLY A 379 19.26 8.91 -2.33
C GLY A 379 19.67 8.07 -1.13
N GLN A 380 20.93 8.15 -0.72
CA GLN A 380 21.40 7.45 0.47
C GLN A 380 20.88 8.15 1.72
N LEU A 381 20.21 7.45 2.60
CA LEU A 381 19.66 7.99 3.85
C LEU A 381 20.79 8.55 4.73
N LYS A 382 20.60 9.74 5.25
CA LYS A 382 21.58 10.41 6.10
C LYS A 382 21.47 9.88 7.54
N ALA A 383 22.56 9.40 8.10
CA ALA A 383 22.57 9.07 9.53
C ALA A 383 22.36 10.34 10.40
N PRO A 384 21.61 10.28 11.50
CA PRO A 384 20.98 9.09 12.11
C PRO A 384 19.53 8.83 11.64
N LEU A 385 19.09 9.37 10.50
CA LEU A 385 17.72 9.24 10.02
C LEU A 385 17.36 7.79 9.72
N THR A 386 16.08 7.49 9.83
CA THR A 386 15.50 6.14 9.69
C THR A 386 14.50 6.07 8.51
N ALA A 387 13.97 4.89 8.24
CA ALA A 387 12.89 4.73 7.27
C ALA A 387 11.62 5.53 7.64
N MET A 388 11.38 5.75 8.95
CA MET A 388 10.26 6.60 9.39
C MET A 388 10.46 8.06 9.01
N ASP A 389 11.70 8.57 9.04
CA ASP A 389 11.99 9.92 8.55
C ASP A 389 11.78 10.05 7.05
N ALA A 390 12.11 9.00 6.29
CA ALA A 390 11.81 8.95 4.86
C ALA A 390 10.29 8.98 4.61
N LEU A 391 9.50 8.23 5.37
CA LEU A 391 8.04 8.27 5.30
C LEU A 391 7.51 9.68 5.62
N ARG A 392 7.98 10.30 6.71
CA ARG A 392 7.61 11.69 7.12
C ARG A 392 7.89 12.70 6.02
N ALA A 393 8.98 12.55 5.29
CA ALA A 393 9.40 13.50 4.26
C ALA A 393 8.56 13.38 2.98
N ILE A 394 8.06 12.19 2.66
CA ILE A 394 7.45 11.87 1.36
C ILE A 394 5.93 11.83 1.45
N LEU A 395 5.34 11.36 2.55
CA LEU A 395 3.88 11.26 2.73
C LEU A 395 3.22 12.64 2.89
N PRO A 396 2.09 12.92 2.17
CA PRO A 396 1.58 12.14 1.04
C PRO A 396 2.40 12.38 -0.24
N ALA A 397 2.26 11.46 -1.20
CA ALA A 397 2.87 11.65 -2.52
C ALA A 397 2.34 12.91 -3.22
N GLY A 398 3.18 13.54 -4.04
CA GLY A 398 2.79 14.69 -4.83
C GLY A 398 1.68 14.38 -5.84
N THR A 399 1.68 13.17 -6.37
CA THR A 399 0.63 12.63 -7.26
C THR A 399 -0.75 12.54 -6.60
N LEU A 400 -0.84 12.68 -5.27
CA LEU A 400 -2.08 12.66 -4.48
C LEU A 400 -2.36 13.96 -3.72
N SER A 401 -1.45 14.93 -3.77
CA SER A 401 -1.61 16.23 -3.12
C SER A 401 -1.55 17.37 -4.14
N GLY A 402 -0.39 17.67 -4.65
CA GLY A 402 -0.15 18.74 -5.63
C GLY A 402 1.12 19.53 -5.34
N ALA A 403 1.26 20.66 -5.99
CA ALA A 403 2.44 21.51 -5.90
C ALA A 403 2.06 23.00 -5.80
N PRO A 404 2.57 23.73 -4.78
CA PRO A 404 3.35 23.30 -3.62
C PRO A 404 2.53 22.41 -2.67
N LYS A 405 3.16 21.36 -2.11
CA LYS A 405 2.48 20.29 -1.37
C LYS A 405 1.54 20.78 -0.25
N ILE A 406 2.02 21.64 0.65
CA ILE A 406 1.25 22.11 1.81
C ILE A 406 0.05 22.96 1.37
N ARG A 407 0.25 23.88 0.43
CA ARG A 407 -0.86 24.71 -0.07
C ARG A 407 -1.91 23.88 -0.80
N ALA A 408 -1.49 22.91 -1.60
CA ALA A 408 -2.40 21.97 -2.23
C ALA A 408 -3.24 21.21 -1.20
N MET A 409 -2.64 20.75 -0.09
CA MET A 409 -3.39 20.07 0.98
C MET A 409 -4.37 21.00 1.72
N GLU A 410 -4.03 22.28 1.94
CA GLU A 410 -4.97 23.27 2.47
C GLU A 410 -6.20 23.44 1.56
N ILE A 411 -5.98 23.47 0.25
CA ILE A 411 -7.08 23.57 -0.75
C ILE A 411 -7.91 22.28 -0.79
N ILE A 412 -7.28 21.12 -0.66
CA ILE A 412 -7.97 19.83 -0.55
C ILE A 412 -8.88 19.82 0.68
N ASP A 413 -8.39 20.27 1.83
CA ASP A 413 -9.18 20.36 3.06
C ASP A 413 -10.38 21.32 2.94
N GLU A 414 -10.22 22.41 2.19
CA GLU A 414 -11.28 23.37 1.92
C GLU A 414 -12.40 22.77 1.04
N LEU A 415 -12.03 21.97 0.04
CA LEU A 415 -12.94 21.61 -1.04
C LEU A 415 -13.50 20.19 -0.97
N GLU A 416 -12.75 19.22 -0.44
CA GLU A 416 -13.25 17.84 -0.30
C GLU A 416 -14.29 17.73 0.83
N PRO A 417 -15.42 17.04 0.60
CA PRO A 417 -16.51 16.99 1.59
C PRO A 417 -16.29 15.99 2.73
N VAL A 418 -15.29 15.10 2.62
CA VAL A 418 -15.02 14.02 3.58
C VAL A 418 -13.53 13.78 3.76
N LYS A 419 -13.12 13.36 4.96
CA LYS A 419 -11.76 12.94 5.28
C LYS A 419 -11.32 11.78 4.37
N ARG A 420 -10.08 11.80 3.88
CA ARG A 420 -9.53 10.80 2.95
C ARG A 420 -9.32 9.44 3.60
N GLY A 421 -8.82 9.41 4.83
CA GLY A 421 -8.51 8.17 5.54
C GLY A 421 -7.41 7.37 4.86
N VAL A 422 -7.68 6.13 4.46
CA VAL A 422 -6.70 5.25 3.81
C VAL A 422 -6.25 5.78 2.44
N TYR A 423 -7.16 6.38 1.66
CA TYR A 423 -6.85 6.86 0.32
C TYR A 423 -5.75 7.93 0.29
N GLY A 424 -4.76 7.74 -0.55
CA GLY A 424 -3.60 8.64 -0.68
C GLY A 424 -2.55 8.49 0.43
N GLY A 425 -2.75 7.58 1.36
CA GLY A 425 -1.79 7.20 2.38
C GLY A 425 -0.75 6.18 1.89
N ALA A 426 0.02 5.63 2.82
CA ALA A 426 1.03 4.60 2.60
C ALA A 426 0.50 3.22 3.04
N VAL A 427 0.66 2.21 2.19
CA VAL A 427 0.28 0.81 2.48
C VAL A 427 1.47 -0.09 2.26
N GLY A 428 1.81 -0.92 3.23
CA GLY A 428 2.94 -1.82 3.10
C GLY A 428 3.54 -2.26 4.43
N TYR A 429 4.86 -2.25 4.53
CA TYR A 429 5.55 -2.72 5.73
C TYR A 429 6.76 -1.88 6.12
N LEU A 430 7.05 -1.91 7.41
CA LEU A 430 8.28 -1.44 8.05
C LEU A 430 8.93 -2.66 8.73
N ALA A 431 9.97 -3.20 8.12
CA ALA A 431 10.64 -4.41 8.58
C ALA A 431 11.51 -4.16 9.83
N TRP A 432 11.75 -5.21 10.61
CA TRP A 432 12.56 -5.11 11.82
C TRP A 432 14.03 -4.73 11.58
N ASN A 433 14.55 -5.00 10.38
CA ASN A 433 15.92 -4.63 9.97
C ASN A 433 16.05 -3.19 9.47
N GLY A 434 14.98 -2.38 9.59
CA GLY A 434 14.97 -0.98 9.15
C GLY A 434 14.64 -0.77 7.67
N ASN A 435 14.41 -1.83 6.90
CA ASN A 435 13.89 -1.70 5.55
C ASN A 435 12.40 -1.34 5.57
N MET A 436 11.94 -0.62 4.55
CA MET A 436 10.55 -0.25 4.36
C MET A 436 10.17 -0.39 2.89
N ASP A 437 8.96 -0.86 2.61
CA ASP A 437 8.40 -0.84 1.26
C ASP A 437 6.91 -0.50 1.35
N THR A 438 6.53 0.64 0.79
CA THR A 438 5.16 1.16 0.84
C THR A 438 4.71 1.64 -0.52
N ALA A 439 3.48 1.28 -0.87
CA ALA A 439 2.76 1.81 -2.02
C ALA A 439 1.87 2.98 -1.62
N ILE A 440 1.52 3.82 -2.57
CA ILE A 440 0.45 4.81 -2.41
C ILE A 440 -0.89 4.07 -2.38
N ALA A 441 -1.76 4.36 -1.41
CA ALA A 441 -3.09 3.75 -1.32
C ALA A 441 -4.03 4.34 -2.37
N ILE A 442 -3.90 3.91 -3.61
CA ILE A 442 -4.77 4.23 -4.76
C ILE A 442 -5.27 2.93 -5.41
N ARG A 443 -6.34 3.02 -6.19
CA ARG A 443 -6.99 1.81 -6.75
C ARG A 443 -7.30 0.80 -5.63
N THR A 444 -7.81 1.33 -4.52
CA THR A 444 -7.97 0.66 -3.23
C THR A 444 -9.40 0.78 -2.77
N ALA A 445 -9.95 -0.34 -2.34
CA ALA A 445 -11.24 -0.42 -1.69
C ALA A 445 -11.05 -0.57 -0.17
N VAL A 446 -11.87 0.15 0.59
CA VAL A 446 -12.12 -0.10 2.02
C VAL A 446 -13.49 -0.77 2.11
N ILE A 447 -13.56 -1.97 2.67
CA ILE A 447 -14.80 -2.72 2.86
C ILE A 447 -15.13 -2.72 4.34
N LYS A 448 -16.23 -2.09 4.70
CA LYS A 448 -16.66 -1.91 6.09
C LYS A 448 -18.18 -1.85 6.17
N ASP A 449 -18.78 -2.45 7.20
CA ASP A 449 -20.21 -2.38 7.51
C ASP A 449 -21.13 -2.74 6.32
N GLY A 450 -20.70 -3.70 5.48
CA GLY A 450 -21.46 -4.16 4.30
C GLY A 450 -21.42 -3.20 3.11
N GLU A 451 -20.54 -2.20 3.14
CA GLU A 451 -20.29 -1.28 2.04
C GLU A 451 -18.83 -1.34 1.58
N LEU A 452 -18.64 -1.10 0.29
CA LEU A 452 -17.34 -0.95 -0.34
C LEU A 452 -17.16 0.50 -0.77
N HIS A 453 -16.04 1.09 -0.35
CA HIS A 453 -15.69 2.47 -0.61
C HIS A 453 -14.43 2.54 -1.46
N VAL A 454 -14.52 3.23 -2.60
CA VAL A 454 -13.39 3.52 -3.49
C VAL A 454 -13.25 5.02 -3.62
N GLN A 455 -12.02 5.54 -3.51
CA GLN A 455 -11.75 6.95 -3.75
C GLN A 455 -10.83 7.11 -4.95
N ALA A 456 -11.11 8.12 -5.78
CA ALA A 456 -10.34 8.43 -6.96
C ALA A 456 -10.29 9.95 -7.16
N GLY A 457 -9.16 10.45 -7.63
CA GLY A 457 -8.93 11.88 -7.86
C GLY A 457 -8.32 12.17 -9.21
N ALA A 458 -8.37 13.44 -9.58
CA ALA A 458 -7.74 14.00 -10.77
C ALA A 458 -6.85 15.18 -10.40
N GLY A 459 -5.74 15.33 -11.10
CA GLY A 459 -4.79 16.43 -10.94
C GLY A 459 -5.22 17.66 -11.73
N ILE A 460 -5.67 18.70 -11.03
CA ILE A 460 -6.18 19.92 -11.64
C ILE A 460 -5.06 20.90 -11.92
N VAL A 461 -4.94 21.31 -13.17
CA VAL A 461 -4.02 22.34 -13.68
C VAL A 461 -4.80 23.46 -14.39
N ALA A 462 -4.11 24.51 -14.81
CA ALA A 462 -4.75 25.68 -15.43
C ALA A 462 -5.67 25.34 -16.63
N ASP A 463 -5.25 24.36 -17.45
CA ASP A 463 -5.97 23.94 -18.66
C ASP A 463 -7.02 22.85 -18.41
N SER A 464 -7.18 22.38 -17.17
CA SER A 464 -8.15 21.34 -16.80
C SER A 464 -9.57 21.75 -17.16
N GLN A 465 -10.34 20.79 -17.67
CA GLN A 465 -11.75 20.94 -18.02
C GLN A 465 -12.60 20.19 -16.99
N PRO A 466 -13.47 20.86 -16.23
CA PRO A 466 -14.19 20.26 -15.10
C PRO A 466 -14.90 18.95 -15.43
N ALA A 467 -15.60 18.89 -16.55
CA ALA A 467 -16.30 17.67 -16.97
C ALA A 467 -15.37 16.51 -17.30
N LEU A 468 -14.18 16.76 -17.87
CA LEU A 468 -13.20 15.72 -18.18
C LEU A 468 -12.53 15.20 -16.90
N GLU A 469 -12.25 16.07 -15.94
CA GLU A 469 -11.68 15.68 -14.65
C GLU A 469 -12.66 14.83 -13.83
N TRP A 470 -13.95 15.14 -13.86
CA TRP A 470 -14.99 14.28 -13.32
C TRP A 470 -14.96 12.89 -13.96
N GLU A 471 -14.98 12.81 -15.29
CA GLU A 471 -14.92 11.54 -16.03
C GLU A 471 -13.63 10.76 -15.74
N GLU A 472 -12.51 11.44 -15.52
CA GLU A 472 -11.24 10.80 -15.12
C GLU A 472 -11.38 10.05 -13.80
N THR A 473 -12.02 10.64 -12.78
CA THR A 473 -12.25 9.96 -11.50
C THR A 473 -13.13 8.71 -11.69
N LEU A 474 -14.15 8.79 -12.57
CA LEU A 474 -14.99 7.64 -12.88
C LEU A 474 -14.22 6.55 -13.62
N ASN A 475 -13.33 6.91 -14.53
CA ASN A 475 -12.47 5.94 -15.24
C ASN A 475 -11.51 5.23 -14.27
N LYS A 476 -10.94 5.95 -13.30
CA LYS A 476 -10.01 5.38 -12.31
C LYS A 476 -10.65 4.34 -11.38
N ARG A 477 -11.97 4.39 -11.14
CA ARG A 477 -12.70 3.37 -10.35
C ARG A 477 -13.09 2.12 -11.14
N ARG A 478 -13.14 2.21 -12.49
CA ARG A 478 -13.76 1.20 -13.34
C ARG A 478 -13.24 -0.21 -13.13
N ALA A 479 -11.93 -0.37 -13.00
CA ALA A 479 -11.33 -1.69 -12.75
C ALA A 479 -11.83 -2.31 -11.42
N MET A 480 -11.96 -1.51 -10.36
CA MET A 480 -12.46 -1.96 -9.07
C MET A 480 -13.94 -2.36 -9.16
N PHE A 481 -14.78 -1.56 -9.82
CA PHE A 481 -16.21 -1.87 -9.94
C PHE A 481 -16.47 -3.09 -10.83
N ARG A 482 -15.66 -3.32 -11.85
CA ARG A 482 -15.70 -4.58 -12.62
C ARG A 482 -15.34 -5.79 -11.74
N ALA A 483 -14.33 -5.63 -10.89
CA ALA A 483 -13.95 -6.68 -9.94
C ALA A 483 -15.06 -6.97 -8.92
N VAL A 484 -15.75 -5.93 -8.43
CA VAL A 484 -16.93 -6.09 -7.56
C VAL A 484 -18.05 -6.87 -8.28
N ALA A 485 -18.39 -6.45 -9.49
CA ALA A 485 -19.44 -7.13 -10.26
C ALA A 485 -19.15 -8.62 -10.51
N LEU A 486 -17.88 -8.98 -10.62
CA LEU A 486 -17.46 -10.37 -10.75
C LEU A 486 -17.55 -11.13 -9.42
N ALA A 487 -17.10 -10.51 -8.31
CA ALA A 487 -17.09 -11.13 -7.00
C ALA A 487 -18.51 -11.41 -6.45
N GLU A 488 -19.48 -10.51 -6.70
CA GLU A 488 -20.85 -10.63 -6.17
C GLU A 488 -21.74 -11.65 -6.91
N ARG A 489 -21.39 -12.04 -8.13
CA ARG A 489 -22.20 -13.00 -8.91
C ARG A 489 -22.05 -14.45 -8.44
N ASP A 490 -20.92 -14.77 -7.84
CA ASP A 490 -20.63 -16.12 -7.32
C ASP A 490 -21.55 -16.51 -6.13
N GLU A 491 -22.13 -15.53 -5.42
CA GLU A 491 -23.04 -15.77 -4.30
C GLU A 491 -24.51 -16.04 -4.72
N GLN A 492 -24.92 -15.63 -5.91
CA GLN A 492 -26.31 -15.80 -6.37
C GLN A 492 -26.58 -17.19 -6.99
N GLU A 493 -25.55 -17.97 -7.29
CA GLU A 493 -25.65 -19.30 -7.90
C GLU A 493 -25.37 -20.46 -6.91
N ASN A 494 -25.05 -20.17 -5.63
CA ASN A 494 -24.92 -21.13 -4.54
C ASN A 494 -26.11 -21.06 -3.58
#